data_a885015762a3f3ee2a580a244352501c
#
_entry.id   a885015762a3f3ee2a580a244352501c
#
_cell.length_a   1.000
_cell.length_b   1.000
_cell.length_c   1.000
_cell.angle_alpha   90.00
_cell.angle_beta   90.00
_cell.angle_gamma   90.00
#
_symmetry.space_group_name_H-M   'P 1'
#
loop_
_entity.id
_entity.type
_entity.pdbx_description
1 polymer ?
#
loop_
_entity_poly.entity_id
_entity_poly.type
_entity_poly.pdbx_seq_one_letter_code
_entity_poly.pdbx_strand_id
1 'polypeptide(L)'
;MSDEQNGRLRVLSGIQPTADSFHLGNYLGALRQWVRLQDTHETFYCVVDLHAITVEQDPKVLLERTRRSAAQLLAIGVDPARSALFVQSHVPEHAQLSWVLECLTGFGEAGRMTQFKDKAAKQGSDHASVGLFTYPVLMAADILLYQTNAVPVGEDQRQHLELTRNLAQRFNSRFGKTFVMPEPFIVKDTAKIYDLQEPTAKMSKSAATGNGLIELLEDPKRSAKKIRSAVTDTGREVRFDREEKAGVSNLLTIYSALTDRTIADLETAYEGKGYGDLKKDLAEVLVDWVTPLQERVQSYLDDVAELDRILAAGARRAREVASATLALVYERIGFLPAS
;
A
#
# COMPACT_ATOMS: atom_id res chain seq x y z
N MET A 1 8.47 -29.76 -11.60
CA MET A 1 8.55 -28.66 -10.62
C MET A 1 7.13 -28.46 -10.13
N SER A 2 6.81 -28.97 -9.24
CA SER A 2 6.62 -29.66 -7.98
C SER A 2 5.58 -28.96 -7.13
N ASP A 3 4.61 -29.72 -6.76
CA ASP A 3 3.41 -29.53 -5.94
C ASP A 3 3.51 -28.69 -4.62
N GLU A 4 4.63 -28.08 -4.33
CA GLU A 4 4.78 -27.27 -3.10
C GLU A 4 4.20 -25.84 -3.18
N GLN A 5 3.85 -25.35 -4.37
CA GLN A 5 3.17 -24.05 -4.52
C GLN A 5 1.65 -24.13 -4.29
N ASN A 6 1.08 -25.32 -4.19
CA ASN A 6 -0.37 -25.54 -4.21
C ASN A 6 -1.05 -25.39 -2.84
N GLY A 7 -0.40 -24.87 -1.81
CA GLY A 7 -0.97 -24.73 -0.46
C GLY A 7 -0.90 -23.34 0.15
N ARG A 8 -0.17 -22.37 -0.45
CA ARG A 8 -0.05 -21.02 0.14
C ARG A 8 -1.25 -20.15 -0.23
N LEU A 9 -1.80 -19.46 0.74
CA LEU A 9 -2.85 -18.47 0.50
C LEU A 9 -2.30 -17.29 -0.32
N ARG A 10 -3.11 -16.79 -1.24
CA ARG A 10 -2.75 -15.66 -2.10
C ARG A 10 -3.10 -14.34 -1.46
N VAL A 11 -2.17 -13.40 -1.55
CA VAL A 11 -2.32 -12.02 -1.12
C VAL A 11 -2.06 -11.08 -2.28
N LEU A 12 -2.97 -10.15 -2.52
CA LEU A 12 -2.75 -9.01 -3.40
C LEU A 12 -2.72 -7.72 -2.57
N SER A 13 -1.80 -6.85 -2.89
CA SER A 13 -1.85 -5.47 -2.42
C SER A 13 -1.30 -4.51 -3.48
N GLY A 14 -1.84 -3.30 -3.51
CA GLY A 14 -1.50 -2.28 -4.49
C GLY A 14 -1.10 -0.96 -3.85
N ILE A 15 -0.21 -0.23 -4.52
CA ILE A 15 0.17 1.13 -4.14
C ILE A 15 0.11 2.06 -5.32
N GLN A 16 -0.52 3.23 -5.14
CA GLN A 16 -0.63 4.23 -6.20
C GLN A 16 0.66 5.03 -6.36
N PRO A 17 1.17 5.24 -7.58
CA PRO A 17 2.34 6.06 -7.85
C PRO A 17 1.96 7.55 -7.92
N THR A 18 1.27 8.08 -6.91
CA THR A 18 0.77 9.45 -6.87
C THR A 18 1.68 10.42 -6.12
N ALA A 19 2.83 9.95 -5.66
CA ALA A 19 3.77 10.73 -4.87
C ALA A 19 5.22 10.38 -5.18
N ASP A 20 6.12 11.34 -4.97
CA ASP A 20 7.55 11.17 -5.23
C ASP A 20 8.24 10.24 -4.22
N SER A 21 7.67 10.07 -3.04
CA SER A 21 8.19 9.20 -1.99
C SER A 21 7.06 8.57 -1.20
N PHE A 22 7.27 7.36 -0.68
CA PHE A 22 6.49 6.87 0.44
C PHE A 22 6.89 7.63 1.71
N HIS A 23 6.04 7.65 2.69
CA HIS A 23 6.36 8.21 4.00
C HIS A 23 6.50 7.10 5.06
N LEU A 24 7.12 7.43 6.17
CA LEU A 24 7.40 6.47 7.25
C LEU A 24 6.13 5.77 7.75
N GLY A 25 4.99 6.46 7.78
CA GLY A 25 3.70 5.87 8.11
C GLY A 25 3.21 4.83 7.10
N ASN A 26 3.51 4.98 5.79
CA ASN A 26 3.24 3.93 4.80
C ASN A 26 4.10 2.70 5.07
N TYR A 27 5.40 2.91 5.30
CA TYR A 27 6.33 1.82 5.54
C TYR A 27 5.93 1.02 6.79
N LEU A 28 5.82 1.67 7.93
CA LEU A 28 5.55 1.01 9.22
C LEU A 28 4.10 0.48 9.32
N GLY A 29 3.17 1.18 8.68
CA GLY A 29 1.75 0.81 8.72
C GLY A 29 1.33 -0.28 7.72
N ALA A 30 2.05 -0.46 6.61
CA ALA A 30 1.66 -1.39 5.56
C ALA A 30 2.84 -2.12 4.90
N LEU A 31 3.82 -1.39 4.34
CA LEU A 31 4.81 -1.99 3.44
C LEU A 31 5.75 -2.97 4.14
N ARG A 32 6.06 -2.76 5.41
CA ARG A 32 6.81 -3.71 6.25
C ARG A 32 6.11 -5.07 6.34
N GLN A 33 4.77 -5.08 6.34
CA GLN A 33 3.99 -6.32 6.35
C GLN A 33 4.05 -7.03 5.00
N TRP A 34 4.10 -6.28 3.89
CA TRP A 34 4.29 -6.89 2.58
C TRP A 34 5.57 -7.73 2.53
N VAL A 35 6.65 -7.19 3.09
CA VAL A 35 7.93 -7.92 3.18
C VAL A 35 7.77 -9.22 3.98
N ARG A 36 7.09 -9.18 5.13
CA ARG A 36 6.86 -10.36 5.99
C ARG A 36 5.93 -11.40 5.36
N LEU A 37 4.90 -10.94 4.62
CA LEU A 37 3.93 -11.83 3.98
C LEU A 37 4.57 -12.75 2.93
N GLN A 38 5.69 -12.36 2.33
CA GLN A 38 6.43 -13.18 1.37
C GLN A 38 6.89 -14.53 1.97
N ASP A 39 7.04 -14.61 3.30
CA ASP A 39 7.48 -15.84 3.96
C ASP A 39 6.39 -16.93 3.98
N THR A 40 5.14 -16.51 4.02
CA THR A 40 4.00 -17.39 4.32
C THR A 40 2.95 -17.45 3.21
N HIS A 41 2.94 -16.50 2.29
CA HIS A 41 1.92 -16.35 1.24
C HIS A 41 2.52 -16.33 -0.16
N GLU A 42 1.70 -16.64 -1.16
CA GLU A 42 1.96 -16.29 -2.56
C GLU A 42 1.52 -14.83 -2.76
N THR A 43 2.47 -13.95 -3.01
CA THR A 43 2.26 -12.51 -2.95
C THR A 43 2.32 -11.84 -4.32
N PHE A 44 1.33 -10.98 -4.58
CA PHE A 44 1.20 -10.14 -5.76
C PHE A 44 1.20 -8.68 -5.30
N TYR A 45 2.25 -7.92 -5.67
CA TYR A 45 2.39 -6.51 -5.33
C TYR A 45 2.36 -5.66 -6.58
N CYS A 46 1.40 -4.74 -6.62
CA CYS A 46 1.08 -3.99 -7.81
C CYS A 46 1.30 -2.49 -7.62
N VAL A 47 2.06 -1.87 -8.53
CA VAL A 47 2.05 -0.41 -8.68
C VAL A 47 0.85 -0.06 -9.56
N VAL A 48 -0.21 0.51 -8.95
CA VAL A 48 -1.53 0.65 -9.57
C VAL A 48 -1.66 1.98 -10.33
N ASP A 49 -1.02 2.03 -11.49
CA ASP A 49 -0.99 3.20 -12.37
C ASP A 49 -2.34 3.47 -13.07
N LEU A 50 -3.16 2.45 -13.34
CA LEU A 50 -4.53 2.65 -13.84
C LEU A 50 -5.41 3.37 -12.81
N HIS A 51 -5.23 3.11 -11.51
CA HIS A 51 -5.92 3.88 -10.47
C HIS A 51 -5.39 5.31 -10.38
N ALA A 52 -4.12 5.55 -10.67
CA ALA A 52 -3.55 6.89 -10.60
C ALA A 52 -4.18 7.85 -11.61
N ILE A 53 -4.52 7.38 -12.83
CA ILE A 53 -5.11 8.20 -13.88
C ILE A 53 -6.60 8.52 -13.69
N THR A 54 -7.22 8.05 -12.61
CA THR A 54 -8.58 8.49 -12.22
C THR A 54 -8.64 9.98 -11.88
N VAL A 55 -7.49 10.58 -11.63
CA VAL A 55 -7.25 12.02 -11.53
C VAL A 55 -6.19 12.43 -12.53
N GLU A 56 -6.20 13.70 -12.94
CA GLU A 56 -5.25 14.22 -13.92
C GLU A 56 -3.80 14.00 -13.46
N GLN A 57 -2.95 13.49 -14.36
CA GLN A 57 -1.53 13.23 -14.12
C GLN A 57 -0.70 13.81 -15.28
N ASP A 58 0.44 14.41 -14.96
CA ASP A 58 1.47 14.67 -15.98
C ASP A 58 2.11 13.33 -16.41
N PRO A 59 2.15 13.01 -17.72
CA PRO A 59 2.65 11.73 -18.19
C PRO A 59 4.09 11.42 -17.80
N LYS A 60 4.98 12.44 -17.78
CA LYS A 60 6.37 12.26 -17.39
C LYS A 60 6.50 11.99 -15.90
N VAL A 61 5.74 12.73 -15.11
CA VAL A 61 5.71 12.57 -13.66
C VAL A 61 5.14 11.20 -13.28
N LEU A 62 4.08 10.73 -13.94
CA LEU A 62 3.50 9.42 -13.71
C LEU A 62 4.51 8.30 -14.01
N LEU A 63 5.23 8.38 -15.14
CA LEU A 63 6.27 7.41 -15.51
C LEU A 63 7.36 7.33 -14.44
N GLU A 64 7.90 8.49 -14.04
CA GLU A 64 8.96 8.57 -13.02
C GLU A 64 8.49 8.05 -11.67
N ARG A 65 7.28 8.43 -11.23
CA ARG A 65 6.70 7.98 -9.96
C ARG A 65 6.42 6.48 -9.94
N THR A 66 6.02 5.91 -11.07
CA THR A 66 5.80 4.47 -11.19
C THR A 66 7.11 3.70 -10.97
N ARG A 67 8.21 4.09 -11.64
CA ARG A 67 9.53 3.51 -11.42
C ARG A 67 10.04 3.73 -10.00
N ARG A 68 9.89 4.93 -9.49
CA ARG A 68 10.32 5.30 -8.12
C ARG A 68 9.55 4.52 -7.05
N SER A 69 8.25 4.28 -7.25
CA SER A 69 7.46 3.44 -6.36
C SER A 69 7.94 1.99 -6.37
N ALA A 70 8.21 1.42 -7.55
CA ALA A 70 8.75 0.08 -7.68
C ALA A 70 10.14 -0.04 -7.04
N ALA A 71 11.03 0.91 -7.29
CA ALA A 71 12.37 0.94 -6.68
C ALA A 71 12.31 1.02 -5.15
N GLN A 72 11.40 1.81 -4.59
CA GLN A 72 11.18 1.86 -3.15
C GLN A 72 10.67 0.53 -2.59
N LEU A 73 9.75 -0.16 -3.29
CA LEU A 73 9.27 -1.47 -2.87
C LEU A 73 10.39 -2.52 -2.84
N LEU A 74 11.24 -2.54 -3.86
CA LEU A 74 12.43 -3.42 -3.89
C LEU A 74 13.41 -3.07 -2.76
N ALA A 75 13.68 -1.78 -2.57
CA ALA A 75 14.63 -1.31 -1.55
C ALA A 75 14.21 -1.61 -0.11
N ILE A 76 12.90 -1.63 0.18
CA ILE A 76 12.38 -2.01 1.51
C ILE A 76 12.35 -3.53 1.74
N GLY A 77 12.64 -4.34 0.72
CA GLY A 77 12.77 -5.79 0.85
C GLY A 77 11.70 -6.63 0.14
N VAL A 78 10.91 -6.04 -0.77
CA VAL A 78 10.10 -6.87 -1.69
C VAL A 78 11.05 -7.61 -2.62
N ASP A 79 11.08 -8.93 -2.49
CA ASP A 79 11.96 -9.82 -3.25
C ASP A 79 11.24 -10.28 -4.53
N PRO A 80 11.72 -9.89 -5.73
CA PRO A 80 11.10 -10.27 -7.00
C PRO A 80 11.24 -11.76 -7.32
N ALA A 81 12.13 -12.50 -6.65
CA ALA A 81 12.20 -13.96 -6.76
C ALA A 81 11.04 -14.65 -6.04
N ARG A 82 10.50 -14.03 -5.00
CA ARG A 82 9.46 -14.57 -4.11
C ARG A 82 8.08 -14.02 -4.41
N SER A 83 8.01 -12.75 -4.79
CA SER A 83 6.77 -12.01 -5.05
C SER A 83 6.64 -11.65 -6.52
N ALA A 84 5.44 -11.62 -7.05
CA ALA A 84 5.17 -10.95 -8.31
C ALA A 84 5.05 -9.43 -8.05
N LEU A 85 6.11 -8.66 -8.33
CA LEU A 85 6.07 -7.20 -8.31
C LEU A 85 5.90 -6.70 -9.75
N PHE A 86 4.83 -5.97 -10.02
CA PHE A 86 4.49 -5.53 -11.38
C PHE A 86 3.76 -4.19 -11.41
N VAL A 87 3.64 -3.61 -12.61
CA VAL A 87 2.82 -2.43 -12.89
C VAL A 87 1.46 -2.88 -13.41
N GLN A 88 0.38 -2.31 -12.93
CA GLN A 88 -0.99 -2.72 -13.24
C GLN A 88 -1.28 -2.69 -14.76
N SER A 89 -0.85 -1.64 -15.45
CA SER A 89 -1.04 -1.51 -16.91
C SER A 89 -0.28 -2.55 -17.75
N HIS A 90 0.70 -3.26 -17.15
CA HIS A 90 1.39 -4.36 -17.83
C HIS A 90 0.55 -5.66 -17.88
N VAL A 91 -0.58 -5.70 -17.19
CA VAL A 91 -1.50 -6.84 -17.09
C VAL A 91 -2.88 -6.38 -17.56
N PRO A 92 -3.16 -6.41 -18.87
CA PRO A 92 -4.40 -5.88 -19.44
C PRO A 92 -5.67 -6.56 -18.92
N GLU A 93 -5.54 -7.75 -18.38
CA GLU A 93 -6.62 -8.54 -17.77
C GLU A 93 -7.35 -7.77 -16.65
N HIS A 94 -6.68 -6.82 -15.97
CA HIS A 94 -7.30 -5.94 -14.99
C HIS A 94 -8.46 -5.12 -15.60
N ALA A 95 -8.19 -4.43 -16.71
CA ALA A 95 -9.20 -3.62 -17.38
C ALA A 95 -10.29 -4.51 -18.02
N GLN A 96 -9.91 -5.67 -18.53
CA GLN A 96 -10.85 -6.61 -19.16
C GLN A 96 -11.82 -7.20 -18.13
N LEU A 97 -11.35 -7.61 -16.95
CA LEU A 97 -12.24 -8.07 -15.90
C LEU A 97 -13.06 -6.93 -15.30
N SER A 98 -12.47 -5.74 -15.16
CA SER A 98 -13.20 -4.55 -14.69
C SER A 98 -14.45 -4.31 -15.51
N TRP A 99 -14.35 -4.34 -16.84
CA TRP A 99 -15.50 -4.20 -17.73
C TRP A 99 -16.61 -5.22 -17.45
N VAL A 100 -16.25 -6.49 -17.28
CA VAL A 100 -17.22 -7.54 -16.95
C VAL A 100 -17.92 -7.25 -15.62
N LEU A 101 -17.15 -6.86 -14.61
CA LEU A 101 -17.69 -6.56 -13.28
C LEU A 101 -18.52 -5.26 -13.28
N GLU A 102 -18.16 -4.26 -14.08
CA GLU A 102 -18.95 -3.03 -14.28
C GLU A 102 -20.34 -3.35 -14.84
N CYS A 103 -20.42 -4.28 -15.79
CA CYS A 103 -21.71 -4.76 -16.33
C CYS A 103 -22.55 -5.52 -15.29
N LEU A 104 -21.96 -5.95 -14.19
CA LEU A 104 -22.64 -6.62 -13.07
C LEU A 104 -22.90 -5.69 -11.87
N THR A 105 -22.33 -4.49 -11.89
CA THR A 105 -22.45 -3.52 -10.79
C THR A 105 -23.64 -2.59 -11.04
N GLY A 106 -24.54 -2.47 -10.06
CA GLY A 106 -25.63 -1.51 -10.15
C GLY A 106 -25.13 -0.08 -10.02
N PHE A 107 -25.64 0.85 -10.86
CA PHE A 107 -25.28 2.27 -10.80
C PHE A 107 -25.43 2.88 -9.39
N GLY A 108 -26.55 2.57 -8.72
CA GLY A 108 -26.77 3.03 -7.34
C GLY A 108 -25.83 2.38 -6.30
N GLU A 109 -25.29 1.19 -6.57
CA GLU A 109 -24.30 0.53 -5.73
C GLU A 109 -22.96 1.25 -5.83
N ALA A 110 -22.48 1.53 -7.05
CA ALA A 110 -21.28 2.32 -7.29
C ALA A 110 -21.40 3.74 -6.70
N GLY A 111 -22.55 4.40 -6.87
CA GLY A 111 -22.82 5.76 -6.35
C GLY A 111 -22.91 5.87 -4.82
N ARG A 112 -23.01 4.75 -4.09
CA ARG A 112 -22.98 4.74 -2.62
C ARG A 112 -21.57 4.69 -2.03
N MET A 113 -20.54 4.49 -2.84
CA MET A 113 -19.16 4.42 -2.37
C MET A 113 -18.72 5.76 -1.77
N THR A 114 -18.36 5.76 -0.48
CA THR A 114 -18.02 6.98 0.28
C THR A 114 -16.81 7.69 -0.27
N GLN A 115 -15.76 6.96 -0.61
CA GLN A 115 -14.54 7.54 -1.16
C GLN A 115 -14.73 8.22 -2.52
N PHE A 116 -15.68 7.75 -3.35
CA PHE A 116 -16.08 8.46 -4.57
C PHE A 116 -16.64 9.83 -4.22
N LYS A 117 -17.56 9.89 -3.26
CA LYS A 117 -18.20 11.14 -2.84
C LYS A 117 -17.18 12.15 -2.30
N ASP A 118 -16.25 11.68 -1.46
CA ASP A 118 -15.20 12.51 -0.86
C ASP A 118 -14.23 13.07 -1.92
N LYS A 119 -13.82 12.26 -2.89
CA LYS A 119 -12.94 12.68 -3.98
C LYS A 119 -13.64 13.60 -4.97
N ALA A 120 -14.87 13.28 -5.35
CA ALA A 120 -15.69 14.13 -6.23
C ALA A 120 -15.97 15.51 -5.59
N ALA A 121 -16.23 15.55 -4.28
CA ALA A 121 -16.41 16.83 -3.57
C ALA A 121 -15.14 17.69 -3.57
N LYS A 122 -13.94 17.09 -3.51
CA LYS A 122 -12.65 17.80 -3.55
C LYS A 122 -12.30 18.35 -4.94
N GLN A 123 -12.72 17.68 -6.01
CA GLN A 123 -12.44 18.08 -7.40
C GLN A 123 -13.52 18.96 -8.02
N GLY A 124 -14.70 19.05 -7.40
CA GLY A 124 -15.92 19.55 -8.00
C GLY A 124 -16.66 18.44 -8.76
N SER A 125 -17.94 18.26 -8.46
CA SER A 125 -18.76 17.15 -8.98
C SER A 125 -18.77 17.07 -10.53
N ASP A 126 -18.69 18.22 -11.19
CA ASP A 126 -18.76 18.35 -12.66
C ASP A 126 -17.46 17.97 -13.38
N HIS A 127 -16.36 17.82 -12.63
CA HIS A 127 -15.04 17.42 -13.14
C HIS A 127 -14.67 15.96 -12.79
N ALA A 128 -15.52 15.25 -12.07
CA ALA A 128 -15.26 13.85 -11.71
C ALA A 128 -15.34 12.95 -12.96
N SER A 129 -14.27 12.23 -13.27
CA SER A 129 -14.23 11.30 -14.40
C SER A 129 -15.10 10.06 -14.13
N VAL A 130 -15.56 9.38 -15.21
CA VAL A 130 -16.21 8.07 -15.08
C VAL A 130 -15.27 7.07 -14.39
N GLY A 131 -13.97 7.11 -14.67
CA GLY A 131 -12.99 6.27 -13.99
C GLY A 131 -12.96 6.50 -12.49
N LEU A 132 -13.16 7.74 -12.01
CA LEU A 132 -13.30 8.01 -10.58
C LEU A 132 -14.59 7.42 -10.00
N PHE A 133 -15.64 7.26 -10.79
CA PHE A 133 -16.87 6.60 -10.37
C PHE A 133 -16.73 5.08 -10.32
N THR A 134 -16.01 4.48 -11.28
CA THR A 134 -15.91 3.02 -11.44
C THR A 134 -14.65 2.40 -10.84
N TYR A 135 -13.66 3.18 -10.36
CA TYR A 135 -12.42 2.62 -9.79
C TYR A 135 -12.63 1.57 -8.68
N PRO A 136 -13.70 1.59 -7.86
CA PRO A 136 -13.92 0.51 -6.89
C PRO A 136 -14.19 -0.85 -7.56
N VAL A 137 -14.73 -0.83 -8.78
CA VAL A 137 -14.94 -2.05 -9.58
C VAL A 137 -13.62 -2.53 -10.19
N LEU A 138 -12.76 -1.61 -10.64
CA LEU A 138 -11.39 -1.95 -11.05
C LEU A 138 -10.60 -2.57 -9.88
N MET A 139 -10.73 -2.02 -8.67
CA MET A 139 -10.12 -2.63 -7.48
C MET A 139 -10.66 -4.03 -7.19
N ALA A 140 -11.96 -4.27 -7.41
CA ALA A 140 -12.52 -5.61 -7.29
C ALA A 140 -11.93 -6.56 -8.35
N ALA A 141 -11.73 -6.08 -9.58
CA ALA A 141 -11.06 -6.85 -10.64
C ALA A 141 -9.62 -7.19 -10.25
N ASP A 142 -8.86 -6.22 -9.72
CA ASP A 142 -7.49 -6.45 -9.24
C ASP A 142 -7.43 -7.63 -8.27
N ILE A 143 -8.34 -7.66 -7.29
CA ILE A 143 -8.37 -8.69 -6.25
C ILE A 143 -8.81 -10.04 -6.79
N LEU A 144 -9.87 -10.08 -7.61
CA LEU A 144 -10.49 -11.31 -8.06
C LEU A 144 -9.68 -12.03 -9.15
N LEU A 145 -8.91 -11.30 -9.97
CA LEU A 145 -8.04 -11.90 -11.00
C LEU A 145 -7.06 -12.93 -10.43
N TYR A 146 -6.54 -12.67 -9.26
CA TYR A 146 -5.50 -13.52 -8.64
C TYR A 146 -6.08 -14.60 -7.72
N GLN A 147 -7.41 -14.77 -7.68
CA GLN A 147 -8.06 -15.72 -6.75
C GLN A 147 -7.59 -15.47 -5.30
N THR A 148 -7.54 -14.19 -4.92
CA THR A 148 -6.96 -13.71 -3.67
C THR A 148 -7.76 -14.22 -2.48
N ASN A 149 -7.10 -14.83 -1.51
CA ASN A 149 -7.71 -15.31 -0.28
C ASN A 149 -7.77 -14.22 0.79
N ALA A 150 -6.69 -13.42 0.90
CA ALA A 150 -6.53 -12.42 1.94
C ALA A 150 -6.05 -11.08 1.34
N VAL A 151 -6.73 -10.01 1.71
CA VAL A 151 -6.41 -8.65 1.25
C VAL A 151 -6.00 -7.80 2.44
N PRO A 152 -4.74 -7.37 2.53
CA PRO A 152 -4.30 -6.43 3.56
C PRO A 152 -4.96 -5.07 3.31
N VAL A 153 -5.95 -4.73 4.12
CA VAL A 153 -6.71 -3.49 3.99
C VAL A 153 -6.78 -2.72 5.31
N GLY A 154 -6.70 -1.40 5.22
CA GLY A 154 -7.09 -0.51 6.30
C GLY A 154 -8.62 -0.40 6.42
N GLU A 155 -9.09 0.14 7.54
CA GLU A 155 -10.54 0.34 7.77
C GLU A 155 -11.22 1.17 6.66
N ASP A 156 -10.50 2.12 6.07
CA ASP A 156 -10.96 2.98 4.98
C ASP A 156 -11.23 2.22 3.66
N GLN A 157 -10.68 1.01 3.51
CA GLN A 157 -10.86 0.15 2.35
C GLN A 157 -11.90 -0.96 2.55
N ARG A 158 -12.49 -1.07 3.75
CA ARG A 158 -13.47 -2.11 4.06
C ARG A 158 -14.65 -2.13 3.09
N GLN A 159 -15.20 -0.96 2.75
CA GLN A 159 -16.32 -0.85 1.82
C GLN A 159 -15.97 -1.35 0.40
N HIS A 160 -14.74 -1.12 -0.06
CA HIS A 160 -14.28 -1.65 -1.35
C HIS A 160 -14.18 -3.18 -1.34
N LEU A 161 -13.71 -3.76 -0.24
CA LEU A 161 -13.63 -5.21 -0.11
C LEU A 161 -15.03 -5.84 -0.01
N GLU A 162 -15.99 -5.18 0.66
CA GLU A 162 -17.39 -5.61 0.67
C GLU A 162 -17.99 -5.62 -0.73
N LEU A 163 -17.75 -4.55 -1.53
CA LEU A 163 -18.15 -4.53 -2.94
C LEU A 163 -17.52 -5.68 -3.73
N THR A 164 -16.23 -5.93 -3.55
CA THR A 164 -15.52 -7.05 -4.19
C THR A 164 -16.17 -8.39 -3.87
N ARG A 165 -16.48 -8.65 -2.60
CA ARG A 165 -17.16 -9.87 -2.15
C ARG A 165 -18.55 -10.01 -2.75
N ASN A 166 -19.32 -8.92 -2.78
CA ASN A 166 -20.65 -8.89 -3.39
C ASN A 166 -20.61 -9.22 -4.89
N LEU A 167 -19.62 -8.68 -5.62
CA LEU A 167 -19.42 -8.95 -7.04
C LEU A 167 -18.98 -10.40 -7.28
N ALA A 168 -18.07 -10.92 -6.47
CA ALA A 168 -17.65 -12.32 -6.54
C ALA A 168 -18.83 -13.26 -6.26
N GLN A 169 -19.62 -13.00 -5.24
CA GLN A 169 -20.80 -13.79 -4.90
C GLN A 169 -21.85 -13.73 -6.00
N ARG A 170 -22.13 -12.55 -6.55
CA ARG A 170 -23.08 -12.32 -7.65
C ARG A 170 -22.67 -13.08 -8.91
N PHE A 171 -21.40 -12.99 -9.29
CA PHE A 171 -20.86 -13.73 -10.42
C PHE A 171 -20.96 -15.24 -10.20
N ASN A 172 -20.47 -15.74 -9.07
CA ASN A 172 -20.50 -17.16 -8.72
C ASN A 172 -21.93 -17.74 -8.71
N SER A 173 -22.89 -16.98 -8.20
CA SER A 173 -24.30 -17.42 -8.16
C SER A 173 -24.96 -17.44 -9.55
N ARG A 174 -24.57 -16.51 -10.44
CA ARG A 174 -25.20 -16.38 -11.75
C ARG A 174 -24.55 -17.29 -12.81
N PHE A 175 -23.24 -17.45 -12.77
CA PHE A 175 -22.45 -18.10 -13.84
C PHE A 175 -21.70 -19.34 -13.36
N GLY A 176 -21.82 -19.71 -12.09
CA GLY A 176 -21.11 -20.83 -11.49
C GLY A 176 -19.82 -20.41 -10.75
N LYS A 177 -19.38 -21.28 -9.84
CA LYS A 177 -18.22 -21.03 -8.97
C LYS A 177 -16.97 -20.73 -9.79
N THR A 178 -16.49 -19.49 -9.72
CA THR A 178 -15.38 -18.94 -10.49
C THR A 178 -14.37 -18.23 -9.59
N PHE A 179 -14.84 -17.33 -8.73
CA PHE A 179 -13.98 -16.53 -7.84
C PHE A 179 -13.89 -17.10 -6.44
N VAL A 180 -12.70 -17.07 -5.88
CA VAL A 180 -12.48 -17.23 -4.43
C VAL A 180 -13.06 -16.00 -3.71
N MET A 181 -13.66 -16.20 -2.55
CA MET A 181 -14.18 -15.11 -1.72
C MET A 181 -13.03 -14.51 -0.92
N PRO A 182 -12.63 -13.26 -1.18
CA PRO A 182 -11.53 -12.65 -0.45
C PRO A 182 -11.96 -12.27 0.98
N GLU A 183 -11.06 -12.44 1.94
CA GLU A 183 -11.25 -12.04 3.31
C GLU A 183 -10.36 -10.84 3.69
N PRO A 184 -10.82 -9.93 4.54
CA PRO A 184 -9.97 -8.86 5.03
C PRO A 184 -8.85 -9.44 5.90
N PHE A 185 -7.62 -9.10 5.57
CA PHE A 185 -6.47 -9.44 6.38
C PHE A 185 -6.11 -8.24 7.24
N ILE A 186 -6.62 -8.23 8.48
CA ILE A 186 -6.30 -7.17 9.44
C ILE A 186 -5.03 -7.57 10.17
N VAL A 187 -3.94 -6.87 9.85
CA VAL A 187 -2.67 -7.09 10.54
C VAL A 187 -2.74 -6.46 11.93
N LYS A 188 -2.72 -7.29 12.97
CA LYS A 188 -2.85 -6.83 14.37
C LYS A 188 -1.67 -5.97 14.85
N ASP A 189 -0.48 -6.13 14.23
CA ASP A 189 0.77 -5.52 14.68
C ASP A 189 1.28 -4.37 13.80
N THR A 190 0.40 -3.70 13.04
CA THR A 190 0.81 -2.50 12.30
C THR A 190 0.96 -1.32 13.26
N ALA A 191 2.15 -0.74 13.28
CA ALA A 191 2.39 0.47 14.02
C ALA A 191 1.57 1.63 13.42
N LYS A 192 0.63 2.14 14.19
CA LYS A 192 -0.12 3.34 13.82
C LYS A 192 0.77 4.56 14.08
N ILE A 193 1.28 5.16 13.03
CA ILE A 193 2.19 6.31 13.12
C ILE A 193 1.39 7.59 12.91
N TYR A 194 1.62 8.54 13.80
CA TYR A 194 0.96 9.83 13.81
C TYR A 194 1.86 10.94 13.29
N ASP A 195 1.25 12.07 12.92
CA ASP A 195 1.94 13.27 12.48
C ASP A 195 2.86 13.79 13.62
N LEU A 196 4.07 14.26 13.29
CA LEU A 196 5.02 14.70 14.30
C LEU A 196 4.66 16.04 14.94
N GLN A 197 3.83 16.84 14.29
CA GLN A 197 3.37 18.14 14.81
C GLN A 197 1.98 18.04 15.43
N GLU A 198 1.17 17.08 14.98
CA GLU A 198 -0.16 16.79 15.49
C GLU A 198 -0.28 15.30 15.84
N PRO A 199 0.27 14.84 16.98
CA PRO A 199 0.42 13.42 17.30
C PRO A 199 -0.89 12.68 17.60
N THR A 200 -2.03 13.32 17.41
CA THR A 200 -3.38 12.74 17.42
C THR A 200 -3.91 12.44 16.01
N ALA A 201 -3.36 13.11 14.99
CA ALA A 201 -3.69 12.90 13.59
C ALA A 201 -2.79 11.84 12.95
N LYS A 202 -3.36 10.94 12.11
CA LYS A 202 -2.57 9.94 11.38
C LYS A 202 -1.57 10.63 10.44
N MET A 203 -0.32 10.15 10.42
CA MET A 203 0.67 10.61 9.45
C MET A 203 0.17 10.38 8.02
N SER A 204 -0.14 11.43 7.29
CA SER A 204 -0.66 11.38 5.92
C SER A 204 -0.26 12.62 5.14
N LYS A 205 -0.13 12.49 3.81
CA LYS A 205 0.25 13.62 2.94
C LYS A 205 -0.81 14.72 2.87
N SER A 206 -2.07 14.40 3.04
CA SER A 206 -3.19 15.35 2.91
C SER A 206 -3.40 16.23 4.13
N ALA A 207 -2.88 15.84 5.29
CA ALA A 207 -3.06 16.54 6.56
C ALA A 207 -1.77 17.20 7.07
N ALA A 208 -0.59 16.81 6.55
CA ALA A 208 0.69 17.21 7.09
C ALA A 208 1.05 18.66 6.75
N THR A 209 1.35 19.45 7.76
CA THR A 209 2.34 20.53 7.61
C THR A 209 3.68 19.89 7.23
N GLY A 210 4.49 20.53 6.37
CA GLY A 210 5.73 19.92 5.84
C GLY A 210 6.70 19.35 6.88
N ASN A 211 6.51 19.62 8.19
CA ASN A 211 7.31 19.13 9.31
C ASN A 211 6.67 17.94 10.06
N GLY A 212 5.41 17.63 9.81
CA GLY A 212 4.71 16.51 10.46
C GLY A 212 4.92 15.15 9.79
N LEU A 213 5.41 15.16 8.53
CA LEU A 213 5.56 13.98 7.69
C LEU A 213 7.06 13.69 7.44
N ILE A 214 7.47 12.43 7.59
CA ILE A 214 8.80 11.96 7.16
C ILE A 214 8.65 11.20 5.86
N GLU A 215 9.23 11.72 4.78
CA GLU A 215 9.32 11.05 3.50
C GLU A 215 10.59 10.19 3.44
N LEU A 216 10.48 8.96 2.90
CA LEU A 216 11.61 8.02 2.88
C LEU A 216 12.76 8.49 1.98
N LEU A 217 12.46 9.34 0.99
CA LEU A 217 13.45 9.86 0.03
C LEU A 217 13.83 11.33 0.27
N GLU A 218 13.40 11.95 1.37
CA GLU A 218 13.88 13.29 1.70
C GLU A 218 15.31 13.25 2.29
N ASP A 219 16.00 14.40 2.31
CA ASP A 219 17.32 14.50 2.95
C ASP A 219 17.26 13.95 4.39
N PRO A 220 18.09 12.95 4.76
CA PRO A 220 18.13 12.38 6.10
C PRO A 220 18.35 13.42 7.21
N LYS A 221 19.09 14.49 6.94
CA LYS A 221 19.28 15.60 7.89
C LYS A 221 17.99 16.35 8.15
N ARG A 222 17.13 16.48 7.12
CA ARG A 222 15.80 17.08 7.25
C ARG A 222 14.88 16.20 8.09
N SER A 223 14.88 14.90 7.85
CA SER A 223 14.13 13.93 8.67
C SER A 223 14.57 13.95 10.11
N ALA A 224 15.88 13.97 10.38
CA ALA A 224 16.44 14.11 11.73
C ALA A 224 15.99 15.41 12.42
N LYS A 225 15.95 16.53 11.69
CA LYS A 225 15.47 17.81 12.21
C LYS A 225 13.98 17.72 12.59
N LYS A 226 13.15 17.06 11.77
CA LYS A 226 11.73 16.86 12.05
C LYS A 226 11.51 16.05 13.33
N ILE A 227 12.26 14.96 13.55
CA ILE A 227 12.22 14.19 14.81
C ILE A 227 12.58 15.06 16.01
N ARG A 228 13.67 15.84 15.91
CA ARG A 228 14.10 16.71 17.01
C ARG A 228 13.06 17.79 17.36
N SER A 229 12.31 18.27 16.37
CA SER A 229 11.27 19.29 16.53
C SER A 229 9.85 18.71 16.70
N ALA A 230 9.70 17.38 16.81
CA ALA A 230 8.39 16.75 17.00
C ALA A 230 7.73 17.27 18.29
N VAL A 231 6.41 17.47 18.23
CA VAL A 231 5.64 17.95 19.37
C VAL A 231 5.55 16.86 20.45
N THR A 232 5.80 17.26 21.68
CA THR A 232 5.65 16.42 22.89
C THR A 232 4.94 17.25 23.98
N ASP A 233 4.41 16.60 24.99
CA ASP A 233 3.86 17.27 26.18
C ASP A 233 4.93 18.07 26.94
N THR A 234 4.52 18.79 27.98
CA THR A 234 5.38 19.64 28.81
C THR A 234 6.17 18.91 29.90
N GLY A 235 6.00 17.58 29.96
CA GLY A 235 6.70 16.73 30.94
C GLY A 235 8.15 16.44 30.55
N ARG A 236 8.77 15.48 31.27
CA ARG A 236 10.13 15.00 31.01
C ARG A 236 10.25 13.49 30.94
N GLU A 237 9.31 12.80 31.56
CA GLU A 237 9.31 11.34 31.69
C GLU A 237 9.00 10.68 30.33
N VAL A 238 9.90 9.84 29.86
CA VAL A 238 9.74 9.03 28.66
C VAL A 238 8.90 7.80 29.01
N ARG A 239 7.58 7.92 28.87
CA ARG A 239 6.60 6.88 29.15
C ARG A 239 5.59 6.81 28.01
N PHE A 240 5.17 5.60 27.69
CA PHE A 240 4.12 5.36 26.69
C PHE A 240 2.73 5.56 27.30
N ASP A 241 2.06 6.58 26.83
CA ASP A 241 0.68 6.88 27.19
C ASP A 241 0.04 7.68 26.05
N ARG A 242 -0.89 7.08 25.35
CA ARG A 242 -1.48 7.71 24.15
C ARG A 242 -2.41 8.87 24.48
N GLU A 243 -2.98 8.90 25.67
CA GLU A 243 -3.91 9.94 26.11
C GLU A 243 -3.17 11.17 26.63
N GLU A 244 -2.22 10.94 27.53
CA GLU A 244 -1.50 12.04 28.19
C GLU A 244 -0.21 12.44 27.45
N LYS A 245 0.45 11.49 26.76
CA LYS A 245 1.77 11.64 26.12
C LYS A 245 1.76 11.22 24.65
N ALA A 246 0.77 11.68 23.89
CA ALA A 246 0.58 11.27 22.50
C ALA A 246 1.86 11.42 21.65
N GLY A 247 2.57 12.54 21.77
CA GLY A 247 3.81 12.80 21.03
C GLY A 247 4.96 11.87 21.40
N VAL A 248 5.19 11.66 22.69
CA VAL A 248 6.22 10.73 23.17
C VAL A 248 5.88 9.29 22.78
N SER A 249 4.62 8.90 22.92
CA SER A 249 4.12 7.57 22.51
C SER A 249 4.32 7.32 21.02
N ASN A 250 4.13 8.34 20.18
CA ASN A 250 4.39 8.25 18.75
C ASN A 250 5.89 8.05 18.47
N LEU A 251 6.77 8.80 19.12
CA LEU A 251 8.23 8.66 18.99
C LEU A 251 8.71 7.29 19.45
N LEU A 252 8.22 6.78 20.58
CA LEU A 252 8.51 5.44 21.09
C LEU A 252 8.04 4.36 20.11
N THR A 253 6.85 4.55 19.51
CA THR A 253 6.33 3.62 18.49
C THR A 253 7.23 3.59 17.25
N ILE A 254 7.68 4.75 16.77
CA ILE A 254 8.62 4.84 15.64
C ILE A 254 9.95 4.17 16.00
N TYR A 255 10.49 4.46 17.16
CA TYR A 255 11.77 3.90 17.63
C TYR A 255 11.70 2.36 17.72
N SER A 256 10.69 1.85 18.42
CA SER A 256 10.42 0.41 18.53
C SER A 256 10.35 -0.26 17.16
N ALA A 257 9.60 0.34 16.23
CA ALA A 257 9.41 -0.21 14.91
C ALA A 257 10.69 -0.19 14.03
N LEU A 258 11.58 0.79 14.20
CA LEU A 258 12.83 0.86 13.44
C LEU A 258 13.94 -0.03 14.02
N THR A 259 13.88 -0.36 15.31
CA THR A 259 14.96 -1.10 16.01
C THR A 259 14.55 -2.50 16.46
N ASP A 260 13.29 -2.89 16.30
CA ASP A 260 12.69 -4.11 16.86
C ASP A 260 12.81 -4.25 18.40
N ARG A 261 13.13 -3.15 19.10
CA ARG A 261 13.11 -3.09 20.58
C ARG A 261 11.67 -2.92 21.06
N THR A 262 11.33 -3.53 22.18
CA THR A 262 10.01 -3.32 22.79
C THR A 262 9.88 -1.91 23.38
N ILE A 263 8.65 -1.40 23.47
CA ILE A 263 8.41 -0.10 24.12
C ILE A 263 8.89 -0.12 25.57
N ALA A 264 8.67 -1.21 26.30
CA ALA A 264 9.13 -1.37 27.70
C ALA A 264 10.67 -1.28 27.82
N ASP A 265 11.41 -1.91 26.88
CA ASP A 265 12.88 -1.80 26.86
C ASP A 265 13.33 -0.35 26.60
N LEU A 266 12.60 0.38 25.76
CA LEU A 266 12.88 1.79 25.50
C LEU A 266 12.57 2.66 26.72
N GLU A 267 11.42 2.48 27.37
CA GLU A 267 11.09 3.20 28.61
C GLU A 267 12.17 3.01 29.68
N THR A 268 12.59 1.76 29.89
CA THR A 268 13.68 1.44 30.83
C THR A 268 15.00 2.12 30.45
N ALA A 269 15.37 2.14 29.17
CA ALA A 269 16.60 2.76 28.70
C ALA A 269 16.61 4.30 28.83
N TYR A 270 15.43 4.90 28.90
CA TYR A 270 15.26 6.35 29.08
C TYR A 270 14.80 6.74 30.48
N GLU A 271 14.81 5.82 31.44
CA GLU A 271 14.56 6.15 32.85
C GLU A 271 15.55 7.20 33.32
N GLY A 272 15.06 8.32 33.90
CA GLY A 272 15.84 9.47 34.32
C GLY A 272 16.34 10.42 33.24
N LYS A 273 16.15 10.08 31.94
CA LYS A 273 16.46 10.93 30.78
C LYS A 273 15.25 11.78 30.38
N GLY A 274 15.49 12.76 29.50
CA GLY A 274 14.43 13.63 29.00
C GLY A 274 14.07 13.39 27.52
N TYR A 275 13.05 14.10 27.03
CA TYR A 275 12.63 14.03 25.63
C TYR A 275 13.69 14.43 24.63
N GLY A 276 14.64 15.31 25.04
CA GLY A 276 15.78 15.71 24.22
C GLY A 276 16.68 14.54 23.85
N ASP A 277 16.96 13.66 24.83
CA ASP A 277 17.77 12.46 24.63
C ASP A 277 17.07 11.47 23.71
N LEU A 278 15.77 11.17 23.96
CA LEU A 278 14.96 10.32 23.10
C LEU A 278 14.93 10.81 21.64
N LYS A 279 14.67 12.10 21.43
CA LYS A 279 14.60 12.70 20.10
C LYS A 279 15.94 12.70 19.38
N LYS A 280 17.04 12.91 20.11
CA LYS A 280 18.39 12.86 19.55
C LYS A 280 18.71 11.45 19.06
N ASP A 281 18.56 10.45 19.92
CA ASP A 281 18.89 9.06 19.60
C ASP A 281 17.97 8.50 18.49
N LEU A 282 16.66 8.81 18.53
CA LEU A 282 15.75 8.42 17.46
C LEU A 282 16.09 9.07 16.11
N ALA A 283 16.55 10.33 16.13
CA ALA A 283 16.98 11.00 14.90
C ALA A 283 18.21 10.32 14.29
N GLU A 284 19.15 9.83 15.09
CA GLU A 284 20.31 9.06 14.66
C GLU A 284 19.87 7.71 14.08
N VAL A 285 19.05 6.95 14.81
CA VAL A 285 18.46 5.67 14.33
C VAL A 285 17.73 5.83 13.01
N LEU A 286 16.94 6.90 12.85
CA LEU A 286 16.22 7.14 11.59
C LEU A 286 17.19 7.40 10.43
N VAL A 287 18.25 8.19 10.64
CA VAL A 287 19.27 8.45 9.62
C VAL A 287 19.99 7.17 9.21
N ASP A 288 20.40 6.37 10.19
CA ASP A 288 21.09 5.09 9.95
C ASP A 288 20.22 4.08 9.21
N TRP A 289 18.91 4.12 9.45
CA TRP A 289 17.97 3.26 8.79
C TRP A 289 17.63 3.72 7.36
N VAL A 290 17.41 5.03 7.17
CA VAL A 290 16.93 5.55 5.88
C VAL A 290 18.04 5.70 4.84
N THR A 291 19.27 5.97 5.26
CA THR A 291 20.41 6.20 4.34
C THR A 291 20.67 4.97 3.44
N PRO A 292 20.87 3.74 3.97
CA PRO A 292 21.06 2.57 3.12
C PRO A 292 19.83 2.25 2.25
N LEU A 293 18.63 2.60 2.71
CA LEU A 293 17.41 2.44 1.91
C LEU A 293 17.45 3.36 0.68
N GLN A 294 17.83 4.63 0.87
CA GLN A 294 17.92 5.59 -0.23
C GLN A 294 19.00 5.20 -1.25
N GLU A 295 20.15 4.69 -0.78
CA GLU A 295 21.20 4.16 -1.65
C GLU A 295 20.70 3.00 -2.52
N ARG A 296 19.94 2.05 -1.94
CA ARG A 296 19.31 0.96 -2.70
C ARG A 296 18.27 1.47 -3.70
N VAL A 297 17.44 2.42 -3.32
CA VAL A 297 16.48 3.05 -4.26
C VAL A 297 17.21 3.68 -5.43
N GLN A 298 18.29 4.44 -5.15
CA GLN A 298 19.06 5.10 -6.18
C GLN A 298 19.70 4.09 -7.12
N SER A 299 20.25 2.98 -6.61
CA SER A 299 20.86 1.95 -7.46
C SER A 299 19.87 1.32 -8.46
N TYR A 300 18.58 1.13 -8.06
CA TYR A 300 17.53 0.68 -8.98
C TYR A 300 17.14 1.76 -9.99
N LEU A 301 17.16 3.05 -9.61
CA LEU A 301 16.84 4.14 -10.51
C LEU A 301 17.97 4.45 -11.50
N ASP A 302 19.22 4.15 -11.14
CA ASP A 302 20.38 4.29 -12.03
C ASP A 302 20.43 3.16 -13.08
N ASP A 303 19.88 1.97 -12.77
CA ASP A 303 19.74 0.85 -13.71
C ASP A 303 18.27 0.62 -14.09
N VAL A 304 17.73 1.56 -14.88
CA VAL A 304 16.33 1.49 -15.35
C VAL A 304 16.06 0.21 -16.14
N ALA A 305 17.03 -0.30 -16.89
CA ALA A 305 16.86 -1.51 -17.69
C ALA A 305 16.62 -2.74 -16.81
N GLU A 306 17.38 -2.87 -15.73
CA GLU A 306 17.18 -3.95 -14.76
C GLU A 306 15.86 -3.79 -14.01
N LEU A 307 15.51 -2.58 -13.58
CA LEU A 307 14.22 -2.31 -12.94
C LEU A 307 13.05 -2.71 -13.85
N ASP A 308 13.08 -2.27 -15.12
CA ASP A 308 12.03 -2.60 -16.09
C ASP A 308 11.99 -4.12 -16.37
N ARG A 309 13.14 -4.81 -16.38
CA ARG A 309 13.23 -6.27 -16.51
C ARG A 309 12.57 -7.00 -15.33
N ILE A 310 12.81 -6.53 -14.10
CA ILE A 310 12.18 -7.06 -12.88
C ILE A 310 10.66 -6.92 -12.97
N LEU A 311 10.17 -5.73 -13.31
CA LEU A 311 8.73 -5.45 -13.44
C LEU A 311 8.08 -6.28 -14.54
N ALA A 312 8.75 -6.45 -15.69
CA ALA A 312 8.26 -7.31 -16.76
C ALA A 312 8.20 -8.79 -16.35
N ALA A 313 9.17 -9.27 -15.57
CA ALA A 313 9.15 -10.63 -15.04
C ALA A 313 7.99 -10.82 -14.04
N GLY A 314 7.76 -9.86 -13.16
CA GLY A 314 6.62 -9.85 -12.25
C GLY A 314 5.29 -9.84 -13.00
N ALA A 315 5.17 -9.02 -14.05
CA ALA A 315 3.97 -8.96 -14.88
C ALA A 315 3.68 -10.30 -15.60
N ARG A 316 4.71 -11.01 -16.12
CA ARG A 316 4.52 -12.34 -16.69
C ARG A 316 3.96 -13.34 -15.67
N ARG A 317 4.51 -13.39 -14.46
CA ARG A 317 4.00 -14.24 -13.38
C ARG A 317 2.57 -13.87 -12.99
N ALA A 318 2.27 -12.57 -12.91
CA ALA A 318 0.93 -12.08 -12.62
C ALA A 318 -0.05 -12.50 -13.72
N ARG A 319 0.33 -12.37 -15.00
CA ARG A 319 -0.51 -12.76 -16.15
C ARG A 319 -0.80 -14.24 -16.23
N GLU A 320 0.10 -15.11 -15.78
CA GLU A 320 -0.17 -16.57 -15.75
C GLU A 320 -1.44 -16.88 -14.95
N VAL A 321 -1.63 -16.21 -13.81
CA VAL A 321 -2.83 -16.37 -12.97
C VAL A 321 -4.01 -15.57 -13.52
N ALA A 322 -3.79 -14.30 -13.88
CA ALA A 322 -4.82 -13.39 -14.35
C ALA A 322 -5.51 -13.89 -15.64
N SER A 323 -4.70 -14.34 -16.62
CA SER A 323 -5.23 -14.86 -17.90
C SER A 323 -6.06 -16.13 -17.70
N ALA A 324 -5.63 -17.03 -16.82
CA ALA A 324 -6.38 -18.26 -16.52
C ALA A 324 -7.73 -17.93 -15.86
N THR A 325 -7.75 -17.00 -14.92
CA THR A 325 -9.00 -16.54 -14.29
C THR A 325 -9.91 -15.85 -15.29
N LEU A 326 -9.37 -14.95 -16.13
CA LEU A 326 -10.16 -14.23 -17.13
C LEU A 326 -10.73 -15.18 -18.20
N ALA A 327 -9.97 -16.17 -18.66
CA ALA A 327 -10.44 -17.18 -19.60
C ALA A 327 -11.64 -17.95 -19.05
N LEU A 328 -11.56 -18.37 -17.77
CA LEU A 328 -12.68 -19.01 -17.10
C LEU A 328 -13.90 -18.10 -16.99
N VAL A 329 -13.69 -16.81 -16.68
CA VAL A 329 -14.75 -15.80 -16.65
C VAL A 329 -15.44 -15.69 -18.02
N TYR A 330 -14.68 -15.59 -19.10
CA TYR A 330 -15.20 -15.47 -20.46
C TYR A 330 -15.99 -16.73 -20.91
N GLU A 331 -15.45 -17.90 -20.58
CA GLU A 331 -16.15 -19.17 -20.80
C GLU A 331 -17.50 -19.19 -20.07
N ARG A 332 -17.53 -18.83 -18.80
CA ARG A 332 -18.73 -18.84 -17.95
C ARG A 332 -19.82 -17.87 -18.41
N ILE A 333 -19.45 -16.70 -18.93
CA ILE A 333 -20.40 -15.74 -19.48
C ILE A 333 -20.87 -16.13 -20.88
N GLY A 334 -20.19 -17.05 -21.57
CA GLY A 334 -20.55 -17.51 -22.91
C GLY A 334 -19.95 -16.65 -24.02
N PHE A 335 -18.79 -16.02 -23.79
CA PHE A 335 -18.06 -15.34 -24.87
C PHE A 335 -17.48 -16.39 -25.86
N LEU A 336 -17.50 -16.03 -27.14
CA LEU A 336 -16.88 -16.87 -28.17
C LEU A 336 -15.38 -16.92 -27.93
N PRO A 337 -14.74 -18.11 -27.83
CA PRO A 337 -13.30 -18.21 -27.70
C PRO A 337 -12.59 -17.52 -28.87
N ALA A 338 -11.53 -16.80 -28.58
CA ALA A 338 -10.61 -16.34 -29.61
C ALA A 338 -9.86 -17.55 -30.17
N SER A 339 -9.93 -17.73 -31.48
CA SER A 339 -9.29 -18.84 -32.21
C SER A 339 -7.76 -18.73 -32.16
#